data_8103a1047a8792a51aeab59fd0b12a71
#
_entry.id   8103a1047a8792a51aeab59fd0b12a71
#
_cell.length_a   1.000
_cell.length_b   1.000
_cell.length_c   1.000
_cell.angle_alpha   90.00
_cell.angle_beta   90.00
_cell.angle_gamma   90.00
#
_symmetry.space_group_name_H-M   'P 1'
#
loop_
_entity.id
_entity.type
_entity.pdbx_description
1 polymer ?
#
loop_
_entity_poly.entity_id
_entity_poly.type
_entity_poly.pdbx_seq_one_letter_code
_entity_poly.pdbx_strand_id
1 'polypeptide(L)'
;MKYTATVIALAVAAVLALMGAALGRDDLFRAHSGILFFILTAAAFFLLNRAPLSVPTDAGAIPFRGAGESSPAYIDGPIRYGVIATLFWGIVGFLVGIVIAAQLAWPDLNIEPYLNFGRLRPLHTSAVVFAFGGNALICTSFWVVQRTSRQKLFGGDLAWFVFWGYQLFIVLAATGYVIGVTQSREYAEPEWYVDLLLTIVWVAYLVVFLGTIMTRRESHIYVANWFYLSFIVTVAMLHVVNNLAVPVSFMGSKSYSAFAGVQDALTQWWYGHNAVGFFLTAGFLGMMYYFMPKQAGRPVYSYRLSIVHFWSLIFLYIWAGPHHLHYTALPDWAQTLGMVFSIMLWMPSWGGMINGLMTLSGAWDKVRTDPLIRMMVMALAFYGMSTFEGPMMSIKSINSLSHYTDWTIGHVHSGALGWVGMISFAAVYFLVPKLWARTQLYSLRMVNWHFWLATLGIVVYASVMWVSGIT
;
A
#
# COMPACT_ATOMS: atom_id res chain seq x y z
N MET A 1 25.93 -16.53 -17.35
CA MET A 1 26.50 -16.30 -16.00
C MET A 1 25.83 -15.16 -15.18
N LYS A 2 25.14 -14.18 -15.79
CA LYS A 2 24.55 -13.03 -15.03
C LYS A 2 23.54 -13.42 -13.93
N TYR A 3 22.88 -14.57 -14.04
CA TYR A 3 21.86 -15.03 -13.09
C TYR A 3 22.25 -16.26 -12.28
N THR A 4 23.49 -16.73 -12.38
CA THR A 4 23.94 -17.99 -11.74
C THR A 4 23.75 -17.96 -10.23
N ALA A 5 24.15 -16.87 -9.55
CA ALA A 5 23.96 -16.72 -8.10
C ALA A 5 22.47 -16.72 -7.71
N THR A 6 21.62 -16.01 -8.47
CA THR A 6 20.18 -15.98 -8.24
C THR A 6 19.54 -17.33 -8.43
N VAL A 7 19.93 -18.07 -9.48
CA VAL A 7 19.44 -19.44 -9.74
C VAL A 7 19.85 -20.40 -8.62
N ILE A 8 21.09 -20.32 -8.16
CA ILE A 8 21.58 -21.11 -7.03
C ILE A 8 20.76 -20.79 -5.76
N ALA A 9 20.57 -19.51 -5.46
CA ALA A 9 19.77 -19.09 -4.30
C ALA A 9 18.32 -19.60 -4.38
N LEU A 10 17.67 -19.51 -5.55
CA LEU A 10 16.33 -20.04 -5.77
C LEU A 10 16.30 -21.58 -5.65
N ALA A 11 17.31 -22.28 -6.15
CA ALA A 11 17.39 -23.72 -6.03
C ALA A 11 17.56 -24.16 -4.56
N VAL A 12 18.41 -23.49 -3.80
CA VAL A 12 18.57 -23.74 -2.35
C VAL A 12 17.25 -23.46 -1.62
N ALA A 13 16.60 -22.33 -1.89
CA ALA A 13 15.30 -22.01 -1.29
C ALA A 13 14.21 -23.02 -1.69
N ALA A 14 14.23 -23.52 -2.93
CA ALA A 14 13.32 -24.58 -3.39
C ALA A 14 13.55 -25.90 -2.65
N VAL A 15 14.80 -26.29 -2.41
CA VAL A 15 15.13 -27.48 -1.61
C VAL A 15 14.62 -27.33 -0.17
N LEU A 16 14.81 -26.17 0.46
CA LEU A 16 14.28 -25.90 1.81
C LEU A 16 12.75 -25.94 1.83
N ALA A 17 12.09 -25.41 0.81
CA ALA A 17 10.64 -25.50 0.67
C ALA A 17 10.17 -26.95 0.46
N LEU A 18 10.90 -27.76 -0.31
CA LEU A 18 10.61 -29.18 -0.48
C LEU A 18 10.77 -29.96 0.85
N MET A 19 11.79 -29.64 1.63
CA MET A 19 11.95 -30.18 2.99
C MET A 19 10.76 -29.80 3.87
N GLY A 20 10.31 -28.53 3.82
CA GLY A 20 9.10 -28.09 4.51
C GLY A 20 7.85 -28.87 4.08
N ALA A 21 7.69 -29.13 2.79
CA ALA A 21 6.57 -29.93 2.26
C ALA A 21 6.63 -31.39 2.70
N ALA A 22 7.83 -31.97 2.78
CA ALA A 22 8.01 -33.38 3.16
C ALA A 22 7.96 -33.61 4.68
N LEU A 23 8.59 -32.73 5.46
CA LEU A 23 8.84 -32.92 6.89
C LEU A 23 7.99 -31.99 7.80
N GLY A 24 7.13 -31.16 7.21
CA GLY A 24 6.25 -30.26 7.96
C GLY A 24 5.39 -31.00 8.99
N ARG A 25 5.13 -30.37 10.12
CA ARG A 25 4.38 -30.98 11.23
C ARG A 25 2.87 -30.92 11.06
N ASP A 26 2.39 -30.00 10.23
CA ASP A 26 0.97 -29.89 9.89
C ASP A 26 0.76 -29.83 8.37
N ASP A 27 -0.40 -30.30 7.93
CA ASP A 27 -0.72 -30.42 6.51
C ASP A 27 -0.81 -29.04 5.82
N LEU A 28 -1.19 -28.00 6.54
CA LEU A 28 -1.29 -26.65 6.01
C LEU A 28 0.12 -26.08 5.73
N PHE A 29 1.07 -26.31 6.62
CA PHE A 29 2.47 -25.92 6.40
C PHE A 29 3.07 -26.70 5.22
N ARG A 30 2.79 -28.00 5.12
CA ARG A 30 3.21 -28.85 3.99
C ARG A 30 2.66 -28.32 2.67
N ALA A 31 1.36 -28.02 2.61
CA ALA A 31 0.71 -27.47 1.41
C ALA A 31 1.33 -26.14 1.00
N HIS A 32 1.51 -25.22 1.96
CA HIS A 32 2.09 -23.90 1.71
C HIS A 32 3.55 -23.98 1.26
N SER A 33 4.34 -24.85 1.90
CA SER A 33 5.71 -25.14 1.49
C SER A 33 5.79 -25.78 0.09
N GLY A 34 4.82 -26.65 -0.27
CA GLY A 34 4.68 -27.20 -1.61
C GLY A 34 4.42 -26.12 -2.66
N ILE A 35 3.52 -25.21 -2.40
CA ILE A 35 3.25 -24.03 -3.27
C ILE A 35 4.54 -23.22 -3.47
N LEU A 36 5.25 -22.94 -2.39
CA LEU A 36 6.52 -22.20 -2.43
C LEU A 36 7.58 -22.95 -3.26
N PHE A 37 7.70 -24.26 -3.08
CA PHE A 37 8.61 -25.09 -3.88
C PHE A 37 8.33 -24.98 -5.38
N PHE A 38 7.07 -25.10 -5.81
CA PHE A 38 6.72 -24.96 -7.22
C PHE A 38 7.02 -23.59 -7.78
N ILE A 39 6.72 -22.52 -7.04
CA ILE A 39 7.00 -21.15 -7.47
C ILE A 39 8.52 -20.92 -7.64
N LEU A 40 9.33 -21.33 -6.65
CA LEU A 40 10.78 -21.15 -6.69
C LEU A 40 11.44 -21.98 -7.79
N THR A 41 10.98 -23.21 -7.99
CA THR A 41 11.46 -24.10 -9.05
C THR A 41 11.11 -23.53 -10.44
N ALA A 42 9.88 -23.07 -10.63
CA ALA A 42 9.46 -22.42 -11.87
C ALA A 42 10.27 -21.16 -12.16
N ALA A 43 10.51 -20.33 -11.14
CA ALA A 43 11.34 -19.12 -11.27
C ALA A 43 12.80 -19.47 -11.64
N ALA A 44 13.39 -20.47 -10.98
CA ALA A 44 14.75 -20.94 -11.31
C ALA A 44 14.83 -21.46 -12.74
N PHE A 45 13.89 -22.29 -13.15
CA PHE A 45 13.78 -22.84 -14.50
C PHE A 45 13.61 -21.73 -15.56
N PHE A 46 12.75 -20.76 -15.30
CA PHE A 46 12.55 -19.62 -16.18
C PHE A 46 13.85 -18.80 -16.36
N LEU A 47 14.60 -18.54 -15.28
CA LEU A 47 15.87 -17.83 -15.35
C LEU A 47 16.97 -18.62 -16.06
N LEU A 48 17.01 -19.95 -15.90
CA LEU A 48 17.94 -20.82 -16.60
C LEU A 48 17.73 -20.79 -18.12
N ASN A 49 16.46 -20.84 -18.53
CA ASN A 49 16.09 -20.88 -19.96
C ASN A 49 15.97 -19.49 -20.59
N ARG A 50 16.13 -18.43 -19.81
CA ARG A 50 16.10 -17.09 -20.36
C ARG A 50 17.37 -16.85 -21.16
N ALA A 51 17.25 -16.89 -22.49
CA ALA A 51 18.29 -16.37 -23.36
C ALA A 51 18.65 -14.95 -22.88
N PRO A 52 19.93 -14.53 -22.90
CA PRO A 52 20.27 -13.18 -22.54
C PRO A 52 19.47 -12.26 -23.47
N LEU A 53 18.38 -11.72 -22.97
CA LEU A 53 17.68 -10.65 -23.65
C LEU A 53 18.72 -9.54 -23.76
N SER A 54 19.23 -9.35 -24.97
CA SER A 54 19.83 -8.10 -25.35
C SER A 54 18.72 -7.06 -25.28
N VAL A 55 18.39 -6.62 -24.07
CA VAL A 55 17.60 -5.40 -23.91
C VAL A 55 18.53 -4.32 -24.42
N PRO A 56 18.17 -3.64 -25.51
CA PRO A 56 18.90 -2.46 -25.88
C PRO A 56 18.87 -1.54 -24.67
N THR A 57 20.02 -1.27 -24.08
CA THR A 57 20.18 -0.40 -22.91
C THR A 57 19.71 1.02 -23.19
N ASP A 58 19.35 1.32 -24.43
CA ASP A 58 19.01 2.65 -24.92
C ASP A 58 17.57 2.81 -25.45
N ALA A 59 16.75 1.75 -25.46
CA ALA A 59 15.39 1.85 -25.91
C ALA A 59 14.49 2.46 -24.81
N GLY A 60 14.41 3.79 -24.78
CA GLY A 60 13.38 4.50 -24.03
C GLY A 60 13.81 5.58 -23.04
N ALA A 61 15.06 6.01 -23.05
CA ALA A 61 15.42 7.27 -22.43
C ALA A 61 14.90 8.41 -23.33
N ILE A 62 13.72 8.95 -23.04
CA ILE A 62 13.30 10.23 -23.64
C ILE A 62 14.23 11.29 -23.03
N PRO A 63 15.10 11.95 -23.84
CA PRO A 63 15.92 13.02 -23.31
C PRO A 63 14.98 14.14 -22.85
N PHE A 64 15.03 14.47 -21.59
CA PHE A 64 14.42 15.69 -21.08
C PHE A 64 15.16 16.86 -21.74
N ARG A 65 14.51 17.55 -22.69
CA ARG A 65 15.09 18.73 -23.36
C ARG A 65 15.18 19.85 -22.32
N GLY A 66 16.38 20.02 -21.76
CA GLY A 66 16.70 21.14 -20.88
C GLY A 66 18.04 20.94 -20.19
N ALA A 67 19.06 21.63 -20.71
CA ALA A 67 20.42 21.79 -20.19
C ALA A 67 21.39 20.60 -20.30
N GLY A 68 22.49 20.83 -20.93
CA GLY A 68 23.79 20.24 -21.21
C GLY A 68 24.47 19.26 -20.24
N GLU A 69 23.74 18.56 -19.37
CA GLU A 69 24.25 17.43 -18.59
C GLU A 69 23.46 16.17 -18.94
N SER A 70 24.18 15.09 -19.23
CA SER A 70 23.54 13.78 -19.49
C SER A 70 22.65 13.36 -18.33
N SER A 71 21.33 13.35 -18.56
CA SER A 71 20.39 12.81 -17.58
C SER A 71 20.76 11.37 -17.24
N PRO A 72 20.79 10.97 -15.95
CA PRO A 72 21.12 9.60 -15.59
C PRO A 72 20.10 8.63 -16.22
N ALA A 73 20.56 7.50 -16.72
CA ALA A 73 19.70 6.43 -17.20
C ALA A 73 18.91 5.86 -16.03
N TYR A 74 17.64 6.21 -15.90
CA TYR A 74 16.74 5.74 -14.82
C TYR A 74 16.41 4.26 -14.97
N ILE A 75 16.24 3.58 -13.84
CA ILE A 75 15.84 2.16 -13.78
C ILE A 75 14.32 2.08 -13.70
N ASP A 76 13.65 2.01 -14.85
CA ASP A 76 12.19 2.02 -14.96
C ASP A 76 11.56 0.61 -15.08
N GLY A 77 12.38 -0.43 -15.20
CA GLY A 77 11.90 -1.82 -15.30
C GLY A 77 10.99 -2.23 -14.13
N PRO A 78 11.45 -2.19 -12.88
CA PRO A 78 10.61 -2.54 -11.72
C PRO A 78 9.34 -1.67 -11.62
N ILE A 79 9.39 -0.42 -12.07
CA ILE A 79 8.25 0.49 -12.07
C ILE A 79 7.19 0.06 -13.09
N ARG A 80 7.59 -0.34 -14.32
CA ARG A 80 6.66 -0.87 -15.32
C ARG A 80 5.91 -2.09 -14.81
N TYR A 81 6.65 -3.05 -14.25
CA TYR A 81 6.04 -4.26 -13.69
C TYR A 81 5.18 -3.94 -12.45
N GLY A 82 5.60 -2.99 -11.61
CA GLY A 82 4.81 -2.51 -10.49
C GLY A 82 3.47 -1.90 -10.91
N VAL A 83 3.43 -1.12 -12.01
CA VAL A 83 2.18 -0.60 -12.58
C VAL A 83 1.26 -1.74 -13.06
N ILE A 84 1.81 -2.74 -13.74
CA ILE A 84 1.03 -3.92 -14.18
C ILE A 84 0.48 -4.68 -12.96
N ALA A 85 1.33 -4.93 -11.97
CA ALA A 85 0.94 -5.62 -10.73
C ALA A 85 -0.13 -4.83 -9.95
N THR A 86 -0.02 -3.49 -9.90
CA THR A 86 -1.05 -2.63 -9.30
C THR A 86 -2.41 -2.88 -9.94
N LEU A 87 -2.49 -2.85 -11.26
CA LEU A 87 -3.75 -3.07 -11.97
C LEU A 87 -4.29 -4.49 -11.79
N PHE A 88 -3.41 -5.49 -11.89
CA PHE A 88 -3.79 -6.89 -11.71
C PHE A 88 -4.37 -7.15 -10.32
N TRP A 89 -3.65 -6.77 -9.27
CA TRP A 89 -4.10 -6.97 -7.90
C TRP A 89 -5.30 -6.08 -7.53
N GLY A 90 -5.42 -4.91 -8.15
CA GLY A 90 -6.62 -4.07 -8.03
C GLY A 90 -7.86 -4.80 -8.52
N ILE A 91 -7.79 -5.40 -9.71
CA ILE A 91 -8.91 -6.20 -10.27
C ILE A 91 -9.24 -7.37 -9.34
N VAL A 92 -8.22 -8.14 -8.90
CA VAL A 92 -8.43 -9.29 -8.00
C VAL A 92 -9.06 -8.83 -6.68
N GLY A 93 -8.49 -7.80 -6.03
CA GLY A 93 -8.98 -7.32 -4.73
C GLY A 93 -10.40 -6.76 -4.79
N PHE A 94 -10.73 -5.99 -5.83
CA PHE A 94 -12.09 -5.44 -6.01
C PHE A 94 -13.11 -6.53 -6.33
N LEU A 95 -12.76 -7.53 -7.14
CA LEU A 95 -13.64 -8.67 -7.41
C LEU A 95 -13.92 -9.49 -6.14
N VAL A 96 -12.90 -9.76 -5.33
CA VAL A 96 -13.11 -10.43 -4.03
C VAL A 96 -14.03 -9.59 -3.13
N GLY A 97 -13.88 -8.26 -3.14
CA GLY A 97 -14.78 -7.36 -2.43
C GLY A 97 -16.25 -7.49 -2.85
N ILE A 98 -16.50 -7.60 -4.15
CA ILE A 98 -17.86 -7.83 -4.67
C ILE A 98 -18.39 -9.20 -4.22
N VAL A 99 -17.55 -10.23 -4.23
CA VAL A 99 -17.94 -11.58 -3.80
C VAL A 99 -18.33 -11.59 -2.33
N ILE A 100 -17.51 -11.00 -1.44
CA ILE A 100 -17.83 -10.97 -0.01
C ILE A 100 -19.07 -10.13 0.31
N ALA A 101 -19.29 -9.03 -0.43
CA ALA A 101 -20.52 -8.26 -0.31
C ALA A 101 -21.75 -9.09 -0.74
N ALA A 102 -21.63 -9.86 -1.83
CA ALA A 102 -22.67 -10.77 -2.27
C ALA A 102 -22.93 -11.90 -1.26
N GLN A 103 -21.89 -12.43 -0.61
CA GLN A 103 -22.01 -13.45 0.44
C GLN A 103 -22.78 -12.96 1.68
N LEU A 104 -22.68 -11.68 2.01
CA LEU A 104 -23.50 -11.09 3.08
C LEU A 104 -24.98 -10.96 2.70
N ALA A 105 -25.26 -10.66 1.42
CA ALA A 105 -26.62 -10.55 0.91
C ALA A 105 -27.26 -11.93 0.62
N TRP A 106 -26.47 -12.88 0.16
CA TRP A 106 -26.89 -14.24 -0.22
C TRP A 106 -25.94 -15.26 0.42
N PRO A 107 -26.24 -15.74 1.64
CA PRO A 107 -25.37 -16.66 2.40
C PRO A 107 -25.02 -17.96 1.66
N ASP A 108 -25.88 -18.42 0.75
CA ASP A 108 -25.64 -19.63 -0.07
C ASP A 108 -24.42 -19.52 -1.02
N LEU A 109 -23.89 -18.30 -1.22
CA LEU A 109 -22.65 -18.08 -1.95
C LEU A 109 -21.39 -18.39 -1.14
N ASN A 110 -21.53 -18.73 0.15
CA ASN A 110 -20.40 -19.21 0.96
C ASN A 110 -20.08 -20.67 0.61
N ILE A 111 -18.92 -20.91 0.02
CA ILE A 111 -18.46 -22.24 -0.38
C ILE A 111 -17.42 -22.71 0.64
N GLU A 112 -17.84 -23.64 1.49
CA GLU A 112 -16.97 -24.23 2.52
C GLU A 112 -15.97 -25.24 1.93
N PRO A 113 -14.79 -25.39 2.53
CA PRO A 113 -14.22 -24.59 3.63
C PRO A 113 -13.34 -23.43 3.17
N TYR A 114 -13.15 -23.21 1.85
CA TYR A 114 -12.08 -22.37 1.32
C TYR A 114 -12.54 -20.98 0.85
N LEU A 115 -13.79 -20.86 0.40
CA LEU A 115 -14.30 -19.63 -0.22
C LEU A 115 -15.49 -19.01 0.55
N ASN A 116 -15.53 -19.21 1.86
CA ASN A 116 -16.49 -18.55 2.72
C ASN A 116 -16.05 -17.12 3.06
N PHE A 117 -16.97 -16.31 3.57
CA PHE A 117 -16.73 -14.91 3.96
C PHE A 117 -15.52 -14.76 4.90
N GLY A 118 -15.39 -15.65 5.90
CA GLY A 118 -14.30 -15.61 6.88
C GLY A 118 -12.91 -15.81 6.26
N ARG A 119 -12.80 -16.51 5.12
CA ARG A 119 -11.57 -16.66 4.35
C ARG A 119 -11.33 -15.54 3.37
N LEU A 120 -12.40 -15.09 2.70
CA LEU A 120 -12.29 -14.08 1.65
C LEU A 120 -12.20 -12.65 2.18
N ARG A 121 -12.75 -12.35 3.37
CA ARG A 121 -12.67 -11.00 3.94
C ARG A 121 -11.22 -10.54 4.20
N PRO A 122 -10.35 -11.28 4.91
CA PRO A 122 -8.94 -10.91 5.05
C PRO A 122 -8.19 -10.93 3.71
N LEU A 123 -8.54 -11.83 2.79
CA LEU A 123 -7.99 -11.83 1.44
C LEU A 123 -8.33 -10.52 0.71
N HIS A 124 -9.60 -10.07 0.75
CA HIS A 124 -10.01 -8.79 0.17
C HIS A 124 -9.20 -7.63 0.74
N THR A 125 -9.17 -7.52 2.07
CA THR A 125 -8.49 -6.42 2.76
C THR A 125 -7.01 -6.36 2.38
N SER A 126 -6.30 -7.49 2.46
CA SER A 126 -4.89 -7.56 2.11
C SER A 126 -4.64 -7.33 0.63
N ALA A 127 -5.52 -7.79 -0.25
CA ALA A 127 -5.39 -7.58 -1.69
C ALA A 127 -5.52 -6.09 -2.07
N VAL A 128 -6.48 -5.38 -1.49
CA VAL A 128 -6.67 -3.95 -1.82
C VAL A 128 -5.67 -3.05 -1.11
N VAL A 129 -5.32 -3.33 0.14
CA VAL A 129 -4.37 -2.50 0.90
C VAL A 129 -2.94 -2.79 0.43
N PHE A 130 -2.50 -4.03 0.56
CA PHE A 130 -1.08 -4.37 0.36
C PHE A 130 -0.78 -4.75 -1.09
N ALA A 131 -1.62 -5.55 -1.75
CA ALA A 131 -1.28 -5.95 -3.11
C ALA A 131 -1.53 -4.82 -4.11
N PHE A 132 -2.69 -4.21 -4.14
CA PHE A 132 -2.98 -3.03 -5.00
C PHE A 132 -2.22 -1.80 -4.51
N GLY A 133 -2.50 -1.34 -3.30
CA GLY A 133 -1.93 -0.11 -2.74
C GLY A 133 -0.41 -0.20 -2.56
N GLY A 134 0.12 -1.34 -2.11
CA GLY A 134 1.55 -1.54 -1.92
C GLY A 134 2.34 -1.53 -3.22
N ASN A 135 1.85 -2.18 -4.29
CA ASN A 135 2.48 -2.08 -5.61
C ASN A 135 2.44 -0.64 -6.14
N ALA A 136 1.32 0.07 -5.96
CA ALA A 136 1.21 1.48 -6.34
C ALA A 136 2.23 2.34 -5.59
N LEU A 137 2.41 2.15 -4.28
CA LEU A 137 3.38 2.88 -3.47
C LEU A 137 4.83 2.56 -3.86
N ILE A 138 5.18 1.29 -4.01
CA ILE A 138 6.55 0.88 -4.37
C ILE A 138 6.92 1.45 -5.76
N CYS A 139 6.08 1.27 -6.78
CA CYS A 139 6.40 1.74 -8.12
C CYS A 139 6.44 3.27 -8.22
N THR A 140 5.52 3.98 -7.56
CA THR A 140 5.51 5.45 -7.58
C THR A 140 6.65 6.05 -6.76
N SER A 141 7.00 5.45 -5.62
CA SER A 141 8.15 5.90 -4.82
C SER A 141 9.47 5.74 -5.58
N PHE A 142 9.65 4.61 -6.27
CA PHE A 142 10.82 4.39 -7.14
C PHE A 142 10.87 5.38 -8.31
N TRP A 143 9.71 5.73 -8.88
CA TRP A 143 9.63 6.79 -9.88
C TRP A 143 10.03 8.14 -9.31
N VAL A 144 9.42 8.52 -8.19
CA VAL A 144 9.59 9.85 -7.58
C VAL A 144 11.01 10.05 -7.07
N VAL A 145 11.55 9.09 -6.32
CA VAL A 145 12.88 9.24 -5.72
C VAL A 145 13.98 9.40 -6.76
N GLN A 146 13.91 8.66 -7.88
CA GLN A 146 14.89 8.82 -8.97
C GLN A 146 14.88 10.23 -9.58
N ARG A 147 13.66 10.73 -9.88
CA ARG A 147 13.48 12.01 -10.58
C ARG A 147 13.76 13.21 -9.70
N THR A 148 13.37 13.14 -8.43
CA THR A 148 13.61 14.23 -7.48
C THR A 148 15.04 14.24 -6.93
N SER A 149 15.72 13.10 -6.94
CA SER A 149 17.13 12.98 -6.56
C SER A 149 18.10 13.14 -7.75
N ARG A 150 17.59 13.18 -8.99
CA ARG A 150 18.36 13.11 -10.24
C ARG A 150 19.36 11.97 -10.25
N GLN A 151 18.99 10.81 -9.72
CA GLN A 151 19.84 9.65 -9.55
C GLN A 151 19.07 8.37 -9.90
N LYS A 152 19.76 7.39 -10.50
CA LYS A 152 19.20 6.05 -10.70
C LYS A 152 18.99 5.35 -9.34
N LEU A 153 18.08 4.36 -9.30
CA LEU A 153 17.89 3.55 -8.09
C LEU A 153 19.20 2.93 -7.62
N PHE A 154 19.45 3.06 -6.33
CA PHE A 154 20.55 2.38 -5.68
C PHE A 154 20.31 0.86 -5.73
N GLY A 155 21.36 0.10 -6.10
CA GLY A 155 21.24 -1.35 -6.18
C GLY A 155 20.15 -1.82 -7.14
N GLY A 156 20.27 -1.57 -8.46
CA GLY A 156 19.20 -1.84 -9.43
C GLY A 156 18.68 -3.29 -9.42
N ASP A 157 19.54 -4.29 -9.20
CA ASP A 157 19.11 -5.69 -9.04
C ASP A 157 18.34 -5.89 -7.71
N LEU A 158 18.66 -5.12 -6.67
CA LEU A 158 17.92 -5.11 -5.42
C LEU A 158 16.50 -4.56 -5.58
N ALA A 159 16.28 -3.57 -6.46
CA ALA A 159 14.96 -3.08 -6.80
C ALA A 159 14.08 -4.16 -7.48
N TRP A 160 14.68 -5.03 -8.28
CA TRP A 160 14.01 -6.21 -8.84
C TRP A 160 13.70 -7.25 -7.76
N PHE A 161 14.61 -7.47 -6.82
CA PHE A 161 14.34 -8.33 -5.67
C PHE A 161 13.15 -7.82 -4.84
N VAL A 162 13.08 -6.50 -4.58
CA VAL A 162 11.93 -5.89 -3.90
C VAL A 162 10.63 -6.19 -4.64
N PHE A 163 10.60 -5.99 -5.95
CA PHE A 163 9.40 -6.25 -6.74
C PHE A 163 8.97 -7.73 -6.66
N TRP A 164 9.85 -8.66 -7.01
CA TRP A 164 9.49 -10.08 -7.05
C TRP A 164 9.27 -10.70 -5.67
N GLY A 165 10.07 -10.30 -4.69
CA GLY A 165 9.90 -10.72 -3.29
C GLY A 165 8.55 -10.26 -2.73
N TYR A 166 8.13 -9.05 -3.10
CA TYR A 166 6.81 -8.53 -2.72
C TYR A 166 5.66 -9.30 -3.39
N GLN A 167 5.79 -9.66 -4.68
CA GLN A 167 4.80 -10.53 -5.32
C GLN A 167 4.72 -11.92 -4.66
N LEU A 168 5.87 -12.50 -4.31
CA LEU A 168 5.92 -13.78 -3.60
C LEU A 168 5.21 -13.68 -2.24
N PHE A 169 5.47 -12.63 -1.46
CA PHE A 169 4.75 -12.36 -0.21
C PHE A 169 3.24 -12.32 -0.43
N ILE A 170 2.77 -11.57 -1.42
CA ILE A 170 1.33 -11.44 -1.72
C ILE A 170 0.71 -12.82 -2.02
N VAL A 171 1.36 -13.63 -2.85
CA VAL A 171 0.83 -14.96 -3.22
C VAL A 171 0.80 -15.89 -2.02
N LEU A 172 1.84 -15.91 -1.18
CA LEU A 172 1.86 -16.72 0.03
C LEU A 172 0.79 -16.28 1.04
N ALA A 173 0.63 -14.97 1.27
CA ALA A 173 -0.42 -14.46 2.12
C ALA A 173 -1.82 -14.83 1.60
N ALA A 174 -2.08 -14.61 0.31
CA ALA A 174 -3.36 -14.89 -0.33
C ALA A 174 -3.73 -16.37 -0.28
N THR A 175 -2.79 -17.25 -0.61
CA THR A 175 -3.01 -18.70 -0.51
C THR A 175 -3.18 -19.13 0.94
N GLY A 176 -2.43 -18.55 1.88
CA GLY A 176 -2.57 -18.78 3.31
C GLY A 176 -3.99 -18.50 3.82
N TYR A 177 -4.59 -17.39 3.42
CA TYR A 177 -5.97 -17.05 3.82
C TYR A 177 -6.98 -18.09 3.35
N VAL A 178 -6.89 -18.51 2.09
CA VAL A 178 -7.80 -19.49 1.51
C VAL A 178 -7.67 -20.88 2.19
N ILE A 179 -6.46 -21.35 2.43
CA ILE A 179 -6.25 -22.68 3.03
C ILE A 179 -6.24 -22.67 4.56
N GLY A 180 -6.28 -21.51 5.21
CA GLY A 180 -6.35 -21.36 6.67
C GLY A 180 -5.01 -21.28 7.39
N VAL A 181 -3.94 -20.97 6.68
CA VAL A 181 -2.64 -20.61 7.28
C VAL A 181 -2.65 -19.11 7.57
N THR A 182 -3.26 -18.76 8.67
CA THR A 182 -3.51 -17.36 9.05
C THR A 182 -3.68 -17.21 10.55
N GLN A 183 -3.39 -16.02 11.06
CA GLN A 183 -3.64 -15.60 12.43
C GLN A 183 -4.71 -14.50 12.50
N SER A 184 -5.19 -14.17 13.70
CA SER A 184 -6.31 -13.25 13.90
C SER A 184 -5.90 -11.79 14.13
N ARG A 185 -4.79 -11.35 13.54
CA ARG A 185 -4.33 -9.94 13.62
C ARG A 185 -4.81 -9.18 12.40
N GLU A 186 -5.68 -8.21 12.58
CA GLU A 186 -6.22 -7.42 11.48
C GLU A 186 -5.12 -6.64 10.75
N TYR A 187 -5.10 -6.72 9.43
CA TYR A 187 -4.05 -6.24 8.53
C TYR A 187 -2.67 -6.92 8.68
N ALA A 188 -2.59 -7.99 9.47
CA ALA A 188 -1.36 -8.73 9.76
C ALA A 188 -1.67 -10.22 9.97
N GLU A 189 -2.59 -10.74 9.16
CA GLU A 189 -3.09 -12.10 9.25
C GLU A 189 -2.11 -13.20 8.76
N PRO A 190 -1.06 -12.95 7.95
CA PRO A 190 -0.10 -13.98 7.58
C PRO A 190 0.61 -14.59 8.79
N GLU A 191 1.07 -15.82 8.66
CA GLU A 191 1.82 -16.52 9.70
C GLU A 191 3.30 -16.13 9.66
N TRP A 192 4.00 -16.35 10.75
CA TRP A 192 5.34 -15.90 11.09
C TRP A 192 6.39 -15.98 9.98
N TYR A 193 6.41 -17.03 9.18
CA TYR A 193 7.42 -17.22 8.11
C TYR A 193 7.12 -16.34 6.87
N VAL A 194 5.85 -16.03 6.63
CA VAL A 194 5.45 -15.07 5.59
C VAL A 194 5.80 -13.66 6.02
N ASP A 195 5.65 -13.34 7.31
CA ASP A 195 6.05 -12.06 7.90
C ASP A 195 7.57 -11.85 7.85
N LEU A 196 8.37 -12.91 8.08
CA LEU A 196 9.82 -12.86 7.90
C LEU A 196 10.21 -12.54 6.45
N LEU A 197 9.55 -13.16 5.48
CA LEU A 197 9.78 -12.85 4.07
C LEU A 197 9.48 -11.37 3.78
N LEU A 198 8.34 -10.87 4.24
CA LEU A 198 7.99 -9.45 4.06
C LEU A 198 9.02 -8.54 4.72
N THR A 199 9.48 -8.88 5.92
CA THR A 199 10.53 -8.11 6.63
C THR A 199 11.80 -7.97 5.77
N ILE A 200 12.29 -9.07 5.19
CA ILE A 200 13.48 -9.07 4.33
C ILE A 200 13.26 -8.20 3.09
N VAL A 201 12.12 -8.34 2.43
CA VAL A 201 11.76 -7.53 1.25
C VAL A 201 11.65 -6.05 1.61
N TRP A 202 11.08 -5.74 2.78
CA TRP A 202 10.89 -4.36 3.22
C TRP A 202 12.19 -3.67 3.60
N VAL A 203 13.11 -4.39 4.24
CA VAL A 203 14.47 -3.89 4.50
C VAL A 203 15.22 -3.62 3.19
N ALA A 204 15.09 -4.51 2.21
CA ALA A 204 15.66 -4.27 0.88
C ALA A 204 15.05 -3.02 0.21
N TYR A 205 13.74 -2.81 0.34
CA TYR A 205 13.06 -1.61 -0.13
C TYR A 205 13.61 -0.34 0.51
N LEU A 206 13.78 -0.34 1.84
CA LEU A 206 14.40 0.77 2.58
C LEU A 206 15.81 1.06 2.06
N VAL A 207 16.63 0.03 1.85
CA VAL A 207 18.00 0.17 1.34
C VAL A 207 18.01 0.81 -0.06
N VAL A 208 17.15 0.36 -0.97
CA VAL A 208 17.04 0.95 -2.32
C VAL A 208 16.63 2.41 -2.24
N PHE A 209 15.59 2.73 -1.46
CA PHE A 209 15.04 4.08 -1.39
C PHE A 209 16.00 5.05 -0.71
N LEU A 210 16.50 4.69 0.48
CA LEU A 210 17.44 5.50 1.26
C LEU A 210 18.78 5.66 0.54
N GLY A 211 19.32 4.58 -0.03
CA GLY A 211 20.55 4.62 -0.82
C GLY A 211 20.45 5.55 -2.03
N THR A 212 19.28 5.61 -2.68
CA THR A 212 19.02 6.56 -3.76
C THR A 212 19.04 8.01 -3.27
N ILE A 213 18.43 8.27 -2.09
CA ILE A 213 18.48 9.61 -1.47
C ILE A 213 19.91 9.98 -1.07
N MET A 214 20.67 9.05 -0.48
CA MET A 214 22.05 9.31 -0.03
C MET A 214 22.99 9.62 -1.18
N THR A 215 22.75 9.04 -2.34
CA THR A 215 23.56 9.27 -3.56
C THR A 215 22.98 10.34 -4.49
N ARG A 216 22.00 11.10 -4.02
CA ARG A 216 21.31 12.15 -4.80
C ARG A 216 22.29 13.22 -5.34
N ARG A 217 21.93 13.77 -6.49
CA ARG A 217 22.63 14.91 -7.11
C ARG A 217 21.94 16.26 -6.84
N GLU A 218 20.78 16.22 -6.20
CA GLU A 218 20.06 17.42 -5.73
C GLU A 218 20.45 17.75 -4.29
N SER A 219 20.62 19.02 -3.96
CA SER A 219 20.99 19.46 -2.61
C SER A 219 19.88 19.23 -1.61
N HIS A 220 18.61 19.36 -2.05
CA HIS A 220 17.43 19.27 -1.20
C HIS A 220 16.69 17.95 -1.39
N ILE A 221 16.12 17.42 -0.30
CA ILE A 221 15.18 16.31 -0.34
C ILE A 221 13.77 16.89 -0.49
N TYR A 222 13.12 16.60 -1.60
CA TYR A 222 11.77 17.09 -1.88
C TYR A 222 10.74 16.45 -0.92
N VAL A 223 9.73 17.21 -0.53
CA VAL A 223 8.73 16.81 0.48
C VAL A 223 8.05 15.47 0.20
N ALA A 224 7.81 15.11 -1.06
CA ALA A 224 7.26 13.80 -1.41
C ALA A 224 8.15 12.65 -0.89
N ASN A 225 9.47 12.79 -0.95
CA ASN A 225 10.39 11.79 -0.42
C ASN A 225 10.37 11.71 1.10
N TRP A 226 10.05 12.79 1.82
CA TRP A 226 9.87 12.73 3.27
C TRP A 226 8.67 11.84 3.63
N PHE A 227 7.55 12.01 2.94
CA PHE A 227 6.36 11.19 3.12
C PHE A 227 6.62 9.71 2.78
N TYR A 228 7.29 9.42 1.66
CA TYR A 228 7.66 8.05 1.33
C TYR A 228 8.65 7.44 2.34
N LEU A 229 9.65 8.20 2.79
CA LEU A 229 10.62 7.69 3.77
C LEU A 229 9.96 7.41 5.12
N SER A 230 9.08 8.30 5.59
CA SER A 230 8.33 8.08 6.84
C SER A 230 7.43 6.85 6.73
N PHE A 231 6.76 6.66 5.60
CA PHE A 231 5.99 5.44 5.31
C PHE A 231 6.88 4.19 5.39
N ILE A 232 8.01 4.17 4.67
CA ILE A 232 8.86 2.98 4.58
C ILE A 232 9.43 2.61 5.96
N VAL A 233 9.95 3.59 6.71
CA VAL A 233 10.56 3.36 8.03
C VAL A 233 9.52 2.96 9.06
N THR A 234 8.40 3.68 9.12
CA THR A 234 7.38 3.41 10.14
C THR A 234 6.69 2.07 9.91
N VAL A 235 6.35 1.74 8.66
CA VAL A 235 5.73 0.43 8.36
C VAL A 235 6.68 -0.73 8.68
N ALA A 236 8.00 -0.58 8.47
CA ALA A 236 8.96 -1.59 8.91
C ALA A 236 8.88 -1.83 10.42
N MET A 237 8.88 -0.76 11.21
CA MET A 237 8.79 -0.84 12.68
C MET A 237 7.45 -1.44 13.14
N LEU A 238 6.36 -0.98 12.55
CA LEU A 238 5.01 -1.48 12.85
C LEU A 238 4.90 -2.98 12.59
N HIS A 239 5.36 -3.41 11.42
CA HIS A 239 5.30 -4.81 11.01
C HIS A 239 6.12 -5.70 11.94
N VAL A 240 7.38 -5.35 12.20
CA VAL A 240 8.27 -6.15 13.06
C VAL A 240 7.71 -6.24 14.48
N VAL A 241 7.29 -5.14 15.08
CA VAL A 241 6.79 -5.14 16.47
C VAL A 241 5.46 -5.89 16.59
N ASN A 242 4.49 -5.61 15.69
CA ASN A 242 3.17 -6.24 15.77
C ASN A 242 3.23 -7.76 15.55
N ASN A 243 4.12 -8.22 14.66
CA ASN A 243 4.20 -9.61 14.26
C ASN A 243 5.27 -10.41 15.05
N LEU A 244 5.77 -9.85 16.16
CA LEU A 244 6.62 -10.61 17.07
C LEU A 244 5.85 -11.84 17.60
N ALA A 245 6.34 -13.01 17.23
CA ALA A 245 5.72 -14.28 17.57
C ALA A 245 6.76 -15.36 17.86
N VAL A 246 6.37 -16.35 18.64
CA VAL A 246 7.17 -17.53 18.93
C VAL A 246 6.55 -18.70 18.16
N PRO A 247 7.21 -19.24 17.13
CA PRO A 247 6.72 -20.39 16.42
C PRO A 247 6.59 -21.61 17.34
N VAL A 248 5.49 -22.34 17.22
CA VAL A 248 5.33 -23.63 17.92
C VAL A 248 6.39 -24.62 17.44
N SER A 249 6.72 -24.53 16.15
CA SER A 249 7.78 -25.29 15.51
C SER A 249 8.25 -24.55 14.27
N PHE A 250 9.55 -24.59 13.98
CA PHE A 250 10.09 -24.09 12.71
C PHE A 250 9.65 -24.89 11.47
N MET A 251 9.04 -26.06 11.70
CA MET A 251 8.46 -26.92 10.66
C MET A 251 6.93 -26.95 10.74
N GLY A 252 6.30 -25.90 11.27
CA GLY A 252 4.86 -25.82 11.42
C GLY A 252 4.33 -24.39 11.16
N SER A 253 3.04 -24.30 10.83
CA SER A 253 2.43 -23.03 10.45
C SER A 253 2.17 -22.11 11.64
N LYS A 254 1.90 -22.66 12.83
CA LYS A 254 1.38 -21.90 13.96
C LYS A 254 2.45 -21.25 14.83
N SER A 255 2.10 -20.06 15.34
CA SER A 255 2.90 -19.29 16.28
C SER A 255 2.02 -18.67 17.38
N TYR A 256 2.65 -18.25 18.46
CA TYR A 256 2.02 -17.47 19.53
C TYR A 256 2.56 -16.04 19.52
N SER A 257 1.66 -15.05 19.72
CA SER A 257 2.05 -13.67 19.91
C SER A 257 3.04 -13.51 21.08
N ALA A 258 4.00 -12.62 20.93
CA ALA A 258 4.89 -12.21 22.01
C ALA A 258 4.17 -11.40 23.10
N PHE A 259 3.00 -10.87 22.80
CA PHE A 259 2.19 -10.06 23.69
C PHE A 259 0.91 -10.81 24.11
N ALA A 260 0.33 -10.43 25.24
CA ALA A 260 -0.85 -11.08 25.78
C ALA A 260 -1.85 -10.05 26.34
N GLY A 261 -3.13 -10.42 26.35
CA GLY A 261 -4.21 -9.64 26.94
C GLY A 261 -4.37 -8.26 26.31
N VAL A 262 -4.61 -7.24 27.13
CA VAL A 262 -4.80 -5.86 26.68
C VAL A 262 -3.53 -5.27 26.04
N GLN A 263 -2.36 -5.77 26.43
CA GLN A 263 -1.09 -5.36 25.82
C GLN A 263 -1.00 -5.84 24.35
N ASP A 264 -1.50 -7.03 24.05
CA ASP A 264 -1.59 -7.54 22.68
C ASP A 264 -2.55 -6.69 21.85
N ALA A 265 -3.72 -6.35 22.42
CA ALA A 265 -4.68 -5.48 21.76
C ALA A 265 -4.11 -4.07 21.49
N LEU A 266 -3.34 -3.51 22.44
CA LEU A 266 -2.69 -2.21 22.27
C LEU A 266 -1.63 -2.25 21.17
N THR A 267 -0.81 -3.29 21.12
CA THR A 267 0.19 -3.49 20.07
C THR A 267 -0.47 -3.66 18.70
N GLN A 268 -1.54 -4.47 18.63
CA GLN A 268 -2.35 -4.67 17.43
C GLN A 268 -2.90 -3.34 16.90
N TRP A 269 -3.43 -2.47 17.75
CA TRP A 269 -4.05 -1.24 17.29
C TRP A 269 -3.08 -0.06 17.17
N TRP A 270 -1.91 -0.13 17.84
CA TRP A 270 -0.80 0.71 17.45
C TRP A 270 -0.37 0.42 16.00
N TYR A 271 -0.29 -0.86 15.63
CA TYR A 271 -0.06 -1.28 14.24
C TYR A 271 -1.24 -0.89 13.33
N GLY A 272 -2.47 -1.31 13.65
CA GLY A 272 -3.63 -1.16 12.79
C GLY A 272 -3.95 0.29 12.44
N HIS A 273 -3.93 1.18 13.44
CA HIS A 273 -4.13 2.61 13.22
C HIS A 273 -2.99 3.23 12.41
N ASN A 274 -1.74 2.90 12.74
CA ASN A 274 -0.59 3.44 12.04
C ASN A 274 -0.39 2.82 10.65
N ALA A 275 -0.91 1.64 10.37
CA ALA A 275 -1.01 1.10 9.02
C ALA A 275 -1.87 2.01 8.13
N VAL A 276 -3.01 2.50 8.59
CA VAL A 276 -3.80 3.48 7.83
C VAL A 276 -3.13 4.85 7.82
N GLY A 277 -2.46 5.27 8.91
CA GLY A 277 -1.75 6.55 9.02
C GLY A 277 -0.51 6.65 8.14
N PHE A 278 0.31 5.62 8.09
CA PHE A 278 1.58 5.65 7.35
C PHE A 278 1.49 4.95 5.99
N PHE A 279 0.82 3.81 5.90
CA PHE A 279 0.66 3.15 4.61
C PHE A 279 -0.40 3.85 3.75
N LEU A 280 -1.64 3.96 4.21
CA LEU A 280 -2.74 4.52 3.41
C LEU A 280 -2.78 6.06 3.38
N THR A 281 -2.09 6.76 4.28
CA THR A 281 -2.07 8.22 4.30
C THR A 281 -0.72 8.77 3.89
N ALA A 282 0.35 8.61 4.69
CA ALA A 282 1.64 9.23 4.40
C ALA A 282 2.23 8.80 3.05
N GLY A 283 2.21 7.51 2.72
CA GLY A 283 2.68 7.02 1.43
C GLY A 283 1.97 7.68 0.24
N PHE A 284 0.64 7.77 0.31
CA PHE A 284 -0.17 8.38 -0.77
C PHE A 284 -0.11 9.92 -0.78
N LEU A 285 0.19 10.56 0.33
CA LEU A 285 0.56 11.97 0.34
C LEU A 285 1.87 12.23 -0.41
N GLY A 286 2.82 11.29 -0.37
CA GLY A 286 3.99 11.31 -1.25
C GLY A 286 3.60 11.36 -2.73
N MET A 287 2.59 10.58 -3.15
CA MET A 287 2.03 10.69 -4.52
C MET A 287 1.43 12.07 -4.76
N MET A 288 0.58 12.55 -3.88
CA MET A 288 -0.10 13.84 -4.04
C MET A 288 0.90 14.98 -4.23
N TYR A 289 1.92 15.08 -3.38
CA TYR A 289 2.93 16.13 -3.45
C TYR A 289 3.81 16.08 -4.71
N TYR A 290 3.85 14.96 -5.41
CA TYR A 290 4.56 14.85 -6.68
C TYR A 290 3.65 14.96 -7.90
N PHE A 291 2.60 14.14 -7.97
CA PHE A 291 1.81 14.02 -9.20
C PHE A 291 0.87 15.21 -9.42
N MET A 292 0.28 15.78 -8.36
CA MET A 292 -0.61 16.94 -8.47
C MET A 292 0.13 18.17 -9.06
N PRO A 293 1.26 18.62 -8.51
CA PRO A 293 2.01 19.74 -9.09
C PRO A 293 2.50 19.46 -10.51
N LYS A 294 2.93 18.22 -10.79
CA LYS A 294 3.42 17.84 -12.13
C LYS A 294 2.31 17.86 -13.18
N GLN A 295 1.14 17.32 -12.87
CA GLN A 295 0.00 17.31 -13.79
C GLN A 295 -0.61 18.70 -13.94
N ALA A 296 -0.68 19.47 -12.85
CA ALA A 296 -1.14 20.85 -12.89
C ALA A 296 -0.17 21.80 -13.63
N GLY A 297 1.12 21.41 -13.76
CA GLY A 297 2.16 22.29 -14.30
C GLY A 297 2.44 23.48 -13.40
N ARG A 298 2.32 23.32 -12.09
CA ARG A 298 2.45 24.38 -11.09
C ARG A 298 3.26 23.89 -9.87
N PRO A 299 3.96 24.78 -9.15
CA PRO A 299 4.58 24.39 -7.88
C PRO A 299 3.50 24.08 -6.83
N VAL A 300 3.87 23.36 -5.78
CA VAL A 300 3.04 23.21 -4.57
C VAL A 300 2.67 24.60 -4.06
N TYR A 301 1.41 24.79 -3.71
CA TYR A 301 0.88 26.10 -3.27
C TYR A 301 1.70 26.73 -2.15
N SER A 302 1.98 25.98 -1.10
CA SER A 302 2.81 26.42 0.02
C SER A 302 3.77 25.34 0.48
N TYR A 303 5.06 25.51 0.17
CA TYR A 303 6.08 24.60 0.66
C TYR A 303 6.25 24.66 2.19
N ARG A 304 6.03 25.83 2.80
CA ARG A 304 6.02 26.00 4.26
C ARG A 304 4.89 25.21 4.91
N LEU A 305 3.69 25.26 4.32
CA LEU A 305 2.56 24.47 4.79
C LEU A 305 2.83 22.96 4.64
N SER A 306 3.54 22.52 3.60
CA SER A 306 3.92 21.10 3.46
C SER A 306 4.88 20.63 4.56
N ILE A 307 5.78 21.51 5.05
CA ILE A 307 6.66 21.21 6.19
C ILE A 307 5.84 21.04 7.47
N VAL A 308 4.93 21.99 7.75
CA VAL A 308 4.05 21.93 8.93
C VAL A 308 3.17 20.70 8.86
N HIS A 309 2.55 20.43 7.70
CA HIS A 309 1.73 19.25 7.46
C HIS A 309 2.51 17.97 7.77
N PHE A 310 3.70 17.81 7.19
CA PHE A 310 4.50 16.60 7.39
C PHE A 310 4.80 16.35 8.87
N TRP A 311 5.45 17.29 9.54
CA TRP A 311 5.91 17.08 10.91
C TRP A 311 4.76 16.91 11.90
N SER A 312 3.71 17.71 11.80
CA SER A 312 2.56 17.57 12.69
C SER A 312 1.78 16.28 12.45
N LEU A 313 1.60 15.88 11.17
CA LEU A 313 0.91 14.65 10.84
C LEU A 313 1.65 13.42 11.39
N ILE A 314 2.94 13.30 11.07
CA ILE A 314 3.76 12.15 11.49
C ILE A 314 3.81 12.02 13.00
N PHE A 315 4.02 13.14 13.71
CA PHE A 315 4.07 13.12 15.16
C PHE A 315 2.74 12.73 15.81
N LEU A 316 1.63 13.26 15.32
CA LEU A 316 0.32 13.03 15.93
C LEU A 316 -0.22 11.62 15.64
N TYR A 317 -0.01 11.08 14.43
CA TYR A 317 -0.53 9.78 14.05
C TYR A 317 -0.07 8.66 14.97
N ILE A 318 1.20 8.67 15.36
CA ILE A 318 1.82 7.56 16.10
C ILE A 318 1.11 7.26 17.44
N TRP A 319 0.43 8.25 18.02
CA TRP A 319 -0.20 8.18 19.34
C TRP A 319 -1.70 7.92 19.29
N ALA A 320 -2.34 7.99 18.14
CA ALA A 320 -3.78 7.96 18.02
C ALA A 320 -4.40 6.55 18.15
N GLY A 321 -3.61 5.47 17.99
CA GLY A 321 -4.08 4.08 17.97
C GLY A 321 -5.01 3.64 19.10
N PRO A 322 -4.83 4.05 20.37
CA PRO A 322 -5.70 3.64 21.46
C PRO A 322 -7.18 4.02 21.31
N HIS A 323 -7.55 4.91 20.38
CA HIS A 323 -8.95 5.21 20.10
C HIS A 323 -9.74 4.01 19.54
N HIS A 324 -9.07 3.00 19.00
CA HIS A 324 -9.70 1.75 18.59
C HIS A 324 -10.10 0.86 19.78
N LEU A 325 -9.64 1.18 20.99
CA LEU A 325 -9.84 0.39 22.21
C LEU A 325 -10.70 1.11 23.24
N HIS A 326 -11.58 2.01 22.80
CA HIS A 326 -12.59 2.60 23.67
C HIS A 326 -13.50 1.50 24.26
N TYR A 327 -13.87 1.66 25.52
CA TYR A 327 -14.73 0.74 26.27
C TYR A 327 -14.15 -0.68 26.44
N THR A 328 -12.83 -0.83 26.31
CA THR A 328 -12.10 -2.08 26.59
C THR A 328 -11.40 -2.02 27.95
N ALA A 329 -10.66 -3.07 28.30
CA ALA A 329 -9.83 -3.13 29.50
C ALA A 329 -8.55 -2.23 29.46
N LEU A 330 -8.32 -1.51 28.37
CA LEU A 330 -7.23 -0.52 28.29
C LEU A 330 -7.51 0.61 29.31
N PRO A 331 -6.53 1.09 30.09
CA PRO A 331 -6.71 2.21 31.02
C PRO A 331 -7.36 3.43 30.34
N ASP A 332 -8.31 4.06 31.02
CA ASP A 332 -9.10 5.16 30.43
C ASP A 332 -8.26 6.36 29.98
N TRP A 333 -7.18 6.66 30.69
CA TRP A 333 -6.27 7.72 30.29
C TRP A 333 -5.62 7.46 28.93
N ALA A 334 -5.29 6.20 28.60
CA ALA A 334 -4.70 5.83 27.33
C ALA A 334 -5.74 5.91 26.20
N GLN A 335 -6.98 5.50 26.45
CA GLN A 335 -8.10 5.67 25.51
C GLN A 335 -8.34 7.16 25.23
N THR A 336 -8.35 8.00 26.26
CA THR A 336 -8.51 9.46 26.14
C THR A 336 -7.35 10.10 25.40
N LEU A 337 -6.12 9.65 25.65
CA LEU A 337 -4.94 10.10 24.90
C LEU A 337 -5.09 9.82 23.40
N GLY A 338 -5.49 8.60 23.02
CA GLY A 338 -5.77 8.24 21.62
C GLY A 338 -6.83 9.15 20.99
N MET A 339 -7.92 9.43 21.69
CA MET A 339 -8.94 10.37 21.24
C MET A 339 -8.39 11.79 21.00
N VAL A 340 -7.65 12.34 21.97
CA VAL A 340 -7.10 13.70 21.88
C VAL A 340 -6.16 13.83 20.68
N PHE A 341 -5.21 12.89 20.52
CA PHE A 341 -4.31 12.89 19.36
C PHE A 341 -5.06 12.75 18.03
N SER A 342 -6.13 11.95 18.01
CA SER A 342 -6.98 11.81 16.82
C SER A 342 -7.65 13.12 16.44
N ILE A 343 -8.24 13.84 17.41
CA ILE A 343 -8.86 15.14 17.15
C ILE A 343 -7.83 16.15 16.65
N MET A 344 -6.62 16.15 17.20
CA MET A 344 -5.55 17.02 16.75
C MET A 344 -5.13 16.77 15.29
N LEU A 345 -5.38 15.58 14.72
CA LEU A 345 -5.10 15.24 13.34
C LEU A 345 -5.96 16.02 12.33
N TRP A 346 -7.06 16.63 12.72
CA TRP A 346 -7.84 17.50 11.81
C TRP A 346 -6.98 18.60 11.21
N MET A 347 -6.15 19.24 12.02
CA MET A 347 -5.32 20.36 11.58
C MET A 347 -4.34 19.98 10.45
N PRO A 348 -3.42 19.00 10.64
CA PRO A 348 -2.49 18.65 9.58
C PRO A 348 -3.17 18.05 8.35
N SER A 349 -4.15 17.17 8.54
CA SER A 349 -4.83 16.51 7.43
C SER A 349 -5.53 17.51 6.51
N TRP A 350 -6.27 18.43 7.07
CA TRP A 350 -6.92 19.48 6.27
C TRP A 350 -5.92 20.51 5.73
N GLY A 351 -4.84 20.79 6.46
CA GLY A 351 -3.73 21.57 5.92
C GLY A 351 -3.14 20.95 4.66
N GLY A 352 -2.97 19.63 4.64
CA GLY A 352 -2.53 18.88 3.46
C GLY A 352 -3.53 18.90 2.31
N MET A 353 -4.83 18.70 2.60
CA MET A 353 -5.91 18.80 1.62
C MET A 353 -5.94 20.19 0.97
N ILE A 354 -5.95 21.25 1.78
CA ILE A 354 -5.97 22.63 1.30
C ILE A 354 -4.74 22.91 0.44
N ASN A 355 -3.56 22.51 0.88
CA ASN A 355 -2.32 22.71 0.13
C ASN A 355 -2.36 22.03 -1.25
N GLY A 356 -2.88 20.80 -1.29
CA GLY A 356 -3.08 20.05 -2.54
C GLY A 356 -4.07 20.74 -3.48
N LEU A 357 -5.26 21.10 -2.99
CA LEU A 357 -6.30 21.76 -3.79
C LEU A 357 -5.85 23.15 -4.27
N MET A 358 -5.23 23.95 -3.40
CA MET A 358 -4.74 25.30 -3.75
C MET A 358 -3.55 25.28 -4.72
N THR A 359 -2.90 24.11 -4.91
CA THR A 359 -1.94 23.93 -6.01
C THR A 359 -2.58 24.19 -7.38
N LEU A 360 -3.91 24.07 -7.50
CA LEU A 360 -4.68 24.47 -8.70
C LEU A 360 -5.06 25.95 -8.76
N SER A 361 -4.65 26.77 -7.81
CA SER A 361 -4.95 28.21 -7.85
C SER A 361 -4.44 28.82 -9.17
N GLY A 362 -5.34 29.43 -9.95
CA GLY A 362 -5.07 29.92 -11.29
C GLY A 362 -4.99 28.82 -12.39
N ALA A 363 -5.43 27.61 -12.11
CA ALA A 363 -5.51 26.50 -13.09
C ALA A 363 -6.74 25.59 -12.85
N TRP A 364 -7.81 26.14 -12.26
CA TRP A 364 -9.05 25.41 -11.99
C TRP A 364 -9.80 24.96 -13.25
N ASP A 365 -9.58 25.63 -14.39
CA ASP A 365 -10.07 25.24 -15.71
C ASP A 365 -9.64 23.81 -16.08
N LYS A 366 -8.47 23.36 -15.63
CA LYS A 366 -7.95 21.99 -15.87
C LYS A 366 -8.84 20.90 -15.27
N VAL A 367 -9.59 21.19 -14.21
CA VAL A 367 -10.56 20.21 -13.64
C VAL A 367 -11.63 19.84 -14.67
N ARG A 368 -11.98 20.75 -15.61
CA ARG A 368 -12.97 20.49 -16.67
C ARG A 368 -12.37 19.72 -17.84
N THR A 369 -11.10 19.92 -18.14
CA THR A 369 -10.46 19.44 -19.37
C THR A 369 -9.57 18.20 -19.15
N ASP A 370 -8.98 18.05 -17.95
CA ASP A 370 -8.03 16.98 -17.64
C ASP A 370 -8.62 15.97 -16.63
N PRO A 371 -8.92 14.73 -17.06
CA PRO A 371 -9.48 13.73 -16.17
C PRO A 371 -8.54 13.27 -15.05
N LEU A 372 -7.21 13.38 -15.22
CA LEU A 372 -6.25 13.04 -14.18
C LEU A 372 -6.30 14.06 -13.05
N ILE A 373 -6.35 15.35 -13.38
CA ILE A 373 -6.55 16.42 -12.40
C ILE A 373 -7.88 16.21 -11.66
N ARG A 374 -8.92 15.84 -12.38
CA ARG A 374 -10.24 15.56 -11.79
C ARG A 374 -10.19 14.40 -10.79
N MET A 375 -9.50 13.31 -11.11
CA MET A 375 -9.26 12.21 -10.18
C MET A 375 -8.48 12.66 -8.93
N MET A 376 -7.43 13.46 -9.11
CA MET A 376 -6.64 13.97 -7.99
C MET A 376 -7.43 14.92 -7.08
N VAL A 377 -8.28 15.78 -7.65
CA VAL A 377 -9.17 16.65 -6.87
C VAL A 377 -10.19 15.83 -6.09
N MET A 378 -10.78 14.82 -6.72
CA MET A 378 -11.73 13.92 -6.05
C MET A 378 -11.01 13.13 -4.93
N ALA A 379 -9.81 12.62 -5.18
CA ALA A 379 -9.00 11.97 -4.16
C ALA A 379 -8.77 12.89 -2.96
N LEU A 380 -8.42 14.15 -3.16
CA LEU A 380 -8.23 15.12 -2.09
C LEU A 380 -9.52 15.47 -1.35
N ALA A 381 -10.67 15.51 -2.04
CA ALA A 381 -11.97 15.69 -1.40
C ALA A 381 -12.31 14.51 -0.47
N PHE A 382 -12.11 13.28 -0.94
CA PHE A 382 -12.28 12.09 -0.10
C PHE A 382 -11.25 11.99 1.03
N TYR A 383 -10.00 12.43 0.80
CA TYR A 383 -9.00 12.55 1.86
C TYR A 383 -9.47 13.50 2.96
N GLY A 384 -9.95 14.68 2.60
CA GLY A 384 -10.48 15.64 3.58
C GLY A 384 -11.69 15.12 4.32
N MET A 385 -12.59 14.42 3.63
CA MET A 385 -13.80 13.84 4.23
C MET A 385 -13.43 12.70 5.20
N SER A 386 -12.64 11.74 4.77
CA SER A 386 -12.27 10.59 5.61
C SER A 386 -11.41 11.00 6.82
N THR A 387 -10.53 11.99 6.65
CA THR A 387 -9.73 12.53 7.75
C THR A 387 -10.46 13.55 8.64
N PHE A 388 -11.65 13.97 8.26
CA PHE A 388 -12.62 14.59 9.16
C PHE A 388 -13.36 13.53 9.98
N GLU A 389 -13.88 12.52 9.30
CA GLU A 389 -14.74 11.50 9.88
C GLU A 389 -13.97 10.61 10.88
N GLY A 390 -12.73 10.18 10.57
CA GLY A 390 -11.92 9.35 11.47
C GLY A 390 -11.72 9.94 12.85
N PRO A 391 -11.18 11.18 12.97
CA PRO A 391 -11.09 11.87 14.25
C PRO A 391 -12.44 12.11 14.93
N MET A 392 -13.50 12.39 14.19
CA MET A 392 -14.85 12.52 14.76
C MET A 392 -15.31 11.19 15.38
N MET A 393 -15.14 10.08 14.70
CA MET A 393 -15.46 8.73 15.20
C MET A 393 -14.56 8.30 16.38
N SER A 394 -13.43 8.94 16.60
CA SER A 394 -12.57 8.72 17.77
C SER A 394 -13.11 9.33 19.05
N ILE A 395 -14.05 10.28 18.97
CA ILE A 395 -14.71 10.86 20.14
C ILE A 395 -15.56 9.79 20.81
N LYS A 396 -15.35 9.54 22.12
CA LYS A 396 -15.97 8.42 22.83
C LYS A 396 -17.50 8.31 22.62
N SER A 397 -18.23 9.41 22.73
CA SER A 397 -19.68 9.41 22.53
C SER A 397 -20.11 9.06 21.11
N ILE A 398 -19.36 9.47 20.10
CA ILE A 398 -19.63 9.11 18.70
C ILE A 398 -19.15 7.68 18.41
N ASN A 399 -18.02 7.29 18.98
CA ASN A 399 -17.48 5.93 18.85
C ASN A 399 -18.47 4.88 19.38
N SER A 400 -19.16 5.16 20.48
CA SER A 400 -20.18 4.24 21.03
C SER A 400 -21.36 3.98 20.09
N LEU A 401 -21.61 4.88 19.12
CA LEU A 401 -22.65 4.72 18.11
C LEU A 401 -22.13 4.09 16.82
N SER A 402 -20.88 4.38 16.45
CA SER A 402 -20.32 4.01 15.15
C SER A 402 -19.52 2.70 15.16
N HIS A 403 -18.93 2.35 16.30
CA HIS A 403 -18.04 1.19 16.41
C HIS A 403 -18.82 -0.12 16.18
N TYR A 404 -18.29 -0.99 15.31
CA TYR A 404 -18.90 -2.24 14.85
C TYR A 404 -20.17 -2.09 14.01
N THR A 405 -20.43 -0.90 13.47
CA THR A 405 -21.53 -0.66 12.52
C THR A 405 -21.03 -0.49 11.10
N ASP A 406 -21.95 -0.48 10.13
CA ASP A 406 -21.64 -0.20 8.72
C ASP A 406 -21.08 1.21 8.50
N TRP A 407 -21.28 2.13 9.45
CA TRP A 407 -20.64 3.45 9.40
C TRP A 407 -19.12 3.36 9.29
N THR A 408 -18.49 2.45 10.07
CA THR A 408 -17.05 2.19 9.99
C THR A 408 -16.65 1.68 8.60
N ILE A 409 -17.48 0.86 7.96
CA ILE A 409 -17.25 0.35 6.60
C ILE A 409 -17.35 1.48 5.57
N GLY A 410 -18.33 2.38 5.71
CA GLY A 410 -18.45 3.60 4.88
C GLY A 410 -17.21 4.49 4.99
N HIS A 411 -16.74 4.73 6.21
CA HIS A 411 -15.52 5.49 6.49
C HIS A 411 -14.29 4.88 5.79
N VAL A 412 -14.04 3.59 5.99
CA VAL A 412 -12.89 2.91 5.40
C VAL A 412 -12.92 2.97 3.87
N HIS A 413 -14.09 2.76 3.24
CA HIS A 413 -14.18 2.77 1.78
C HIS A 413 -14.13 4.17 1.18
N SER A 414 -14.60 5.20 1.89
CA SER A 414 -14.38 6.59 1.46
C SER A 414 -12.88 6.92 1.42
N GLY A 415 -12.10 6.44 2.40
CA GLY A 415 -10.64 6.55 2.41
C GLY A 415 -9.95 5.62 1.40
N ALA A 416 -10.23 4.32 1.44
CA ALA A 416 -9.52 3.33 0.64
C ALA A 416 -9.86 3.39 -0.85
N LEU A 417 -11.12 3.62 -1.23
CA LEU A 417 -11.51 3.77 -2.64
C LEU A 417 -11.43 5.24 -3.08
N GLY A 418 -11.99 6.14 -2.28
CA GLY A 418 -12.07 7.56 -2.64
C GLY A 418 -10.71 8.25 -2.65
N TRP A 419 -9.93 8.13 -1.59
CA TRP A 419 -8.60 8.72 -1.51
C TRP A 419 -7.56 7.85 -2.22
N VAL A 420 -7.31 6.65 -1.69
CA VAL A 420 -6.22 5.78 -2.15
C VAL A 420 -6.45 5.28 -3.57
N GLY A 421 -7.65 4.83 -3.89
CA GLY A 421 -8.00 4.35 -5.24
C GLY A 421 -7.84 5.44 -6.30
N MET A 422 -8.45 6.61 -6.09
CA MET A 422 -8.43 7.69 -7.08
C MET A 422 -7.01 8.25 -7.31
N ILE A 423 -6.21 8.46 -6.27
CA ILE A 423 -4.85 8.97 -6.44
C ILE A 423 -3.94 7.93 -7.10
N SER A 424 -4.12 6.63 -6.81
CA SER A 424 -3.39 5.53 -7.44
C SER A 424 -3.66 5.46 -8.94
N PHE A 425 -4.92 5.48 -9.35
CA PHE A 425 -5.27 5.46 -10.77
C PHE A 425 -4.81 6.73 -11.49
N ALA A 426 -4.90 7.91 -10.86
CA ALA A 426 -4.36 9.13 -11.44
C ALA A 426 -2.84 9.02 -11.66
N ALA A 427 -2.09 8.48 -10.69
CA ALA A 427 -0.66 8.25 -10.82
C ALA A 427 -0.33 7.21 -11.90
N VAL A 428 -1.08 6.10 -11.99
CA VAL A 428 -0.93 5.09 -13.04
C VAL A 428 -1.16 5.70 -14.41
N TYR A 429 -2.23 6.45 -14.62
CA TYR A 429 -2.51 7.13 -15.88
C TYR A 429 -1.43 8.16 -16.24
N PHE A 430 -0.85 8.84 -15.26
CA PHE A 430 0.28 9.72 -15.48
C PHE A 430 1.54 8.96 -15.91
N LEU A 431 1.80 7.78 -15.33
CA LEU A 431 3.01 7.00 -15.55
C LEU A 431 3.00 6.22 -16.88
N VAL A 432 1.84 5.64 -17.25
CA VAL A 432 1.73 4.73 -18.39
C VAL A 432 2.30 5.32 -19.69
N PRO A 433 1.93 6.52 -20.16
CA PRO A 433 2.51 7.06 -21.37
C PRO A 433 4.03 7.21 -21.28
N LYS A 434 4.53 7.65 -20.13
CA LYS A 434 5.95 7.91 -19.92
C LYS A 434 6.79 6.63 -19.88
N LEU A 435 6.28 5.59 -19.23
CA LEU A 435 6.95 4.30 -19.08
C LEU A 435 7.01 3.51 -20.38
N TRP A 436 6.03 3.67 -21.27
CA TRP A 436 5.96 2.96 -22.54
C TRP A 436 6.25 3.85 -23.76
N ALA A 437 6.86 5.02 -23.53
CA ALA A 437 7.25 5.98 -24.56
C ALA A 437 6.07 6.33 -25.51
N ARG A 438 4.89 6.56 -24.94
CA ARG A 438 3.71 6.99 -25.67
C ARG A 438 3.48 8.48 -25.47
N THR A 439 2.92 9.15 -26.47
CA THR A 439 2.58 10.57 -26.40
C THR A 439 1.34 10.84 -25.59
N GLN A 440 0.42 9.86 -25.54
CA GLN A 440 -0.86 9.97 -24.84
C GLN A 440 -1.38 8.61 -24.40
N LEU A 441 -2.41 8.62 -23.54
CA LEU A 441 -3.18 7.43 -23.18
C LEU A 441 -4.00 6.94 -24.39
N TYR A 442 -4.32 5.66 -24.42
CA TYR A 442 -5.10 5.04 -25.50
C TYR A 442 -6.43 5.76 -25.74
N SER A 443 -7.16 6.08 -24.66
CA SER A 443 -8.47 6.73 -24.78
C SER A 443 -8.78 7.59 -23.53
N LEU A 444 -8.75 8.91 -23.69
CA LEU A 444 -9.22 9.83 -22.65
C LEU A 444 -10.69 9.68 -22.33
N ARG A 445 -11.50 9.23 -23.33
CA ARG A 445 -12.92 8.95 -23.11
C ARG A 445 -13.12 7.82 -22.09
N MET A 446 -12.33 6.74 -22.18
CA MET A 446 -12.38 5.63 -21.20
C MET A 446 -11.92 6.09 -19.82
N VAL A 447 -10.90 6.96 -19.73
CA VAL A 447 -10.47 7.55 -18.45
C VAL A 447 -11.58 8.39 -17.82
N ASN A 448 -12.31 9.16 -18.63
CA ASN A 448 -13.47 9.91 -18.15
C ASN A 448 -14.59 8.99 -17.65
N TRP A 449 -14.90 7.91 -18.36
CA TRP A 449 -15.87 6.92 -17.89
C TRP A 449 -15.43 6.27 -16.57
N HIS A 450 -14.16 5.89 -16.46
CA HIS A 450 -13.62 5.34 -15.22
C HIS A 450 -13.81 6.33 -14.07
N PHE A 451 -13.44 7.61 -14.27
CA PHE A 451 -13.64 8.64 -13.25
C PHE A 451 -15.09 8.71 -12.76
N TRP A 452 -16.05 8.81 -13.67
CA TRP A 452 -17.46 8.98 -13.29
C TRP A 452 -18.04 7.72 -12.64
N LEU A 453 -17.79 6.55 -13.22
CA LEU A 453 -18.29 5.28 -12.65
C LEU A 453 -17.71 5.02 -11.27
N ALA A 454 -16.41 5.22 -11.09
CA ALA A 454 -15.76 5.06 -9.79
C ALA A 454 -16.29 6.08 -8.76
N THR A 455 -16.37 7.36 -9.13
CA THR A 455 -16.86 8.41 -8.22
C THR A 455 -18.30 8.14 -7.79
N LEU A 456 -19.20 7.86 -8.73
CA LEU A 456 -20.60 7.59 -8.39
C LEU A 456 -20.74 6.32 -7.56
N GLY A 457 -20.02 5.25 -7.93
CA GLY A 457 -20.02 4.00 -7.18
C GLY A 457 -19.55 4.19 -5.73
N ILE A 458 -18.46 4.93 -5.50
CA ILE A 458 -17.93 5.20 -4.16
C ILE A 458 -18.90 6.05 -3.35
N VAL A 459 -19.46 7.11 -3.92
CA VAL A 459 -20.42 7.99 -3.24
C VAL A 459 -21.67 7.21 -2.82
N VAL A 460 -22.25 6.42 -3.74
CA VAL A 460 -23.43 5.61 -3.43
C VAL A 460 -23.11 4.60 -2.33
N TYR A 461 -22.00 3.87 -2.47
CA TYR A 461 -21.62 2.86 -1.50
C TYR A 461 -21.39 3.45 -0.10
N ALA A 462 -20.57 4.50 0.03
CA ALA A 462 -20.30 5.14 1.30
C ALA A 462 -21.58 5.71 1.92
N SER A 463 -22.44 6.36 1.14
CA SER A 463 -23.70 6.90 1.62
C SER A 463 -24.65 5.84 2.17
N VAL A 464 -24.76 4.69 1.49
CA VAL A 464 -25.58 3.56 1.97
C VAL A 464 -25.03 3.00 3.27
N MET A 465 -23.70 2.83 3.37
CA MET A 465 -23.08 2.34 4.61
C MET A 465 -23.24 3.33 5.78
N TRP A 466 -23.15 4.64 5.53
CA TRP A 466 -23.41 5.64 6.57
C TRP A 466 -24.86 5.60 7.05
N VAL A 467 -25.82 5.55 6.13
CA VAL A 467 -27.23 5.44 6.49
C VAL A 467 -27.47 4.17 7.29
N SER A 468 -27.02 3.01 6.79
CA SER A 468 -27.17 1.72 7.49
C SER A 468 -26.51 1.71 8.88
N GLY A 469 -25.34 2.35 9.02
CA GLY A 469 -24.62 2.37 10.30
C GLY A 469 -25.15 3.36 11.33
N ILE A 470 -25.95 4.35 10.92
CA ILE A 470 -26.58 5.34 11.82
C ILE A 470 -28.00 4.91 12.24
N THR A 471 -28.71 4.17 11.38
CA THR A 471 -30.09 3.67 11.66
C THR A 471 -30.09 2.33 12.36
#